data_653b15380d4598f5eec694b2aac780df
#
_entry.id   653b15380d4598f5eec694b2aac780df
#
_cell.length_a   1.000
_cell.length_b   1.000
_cell.length_c   1.000
_cell.angle_alpha   90.00
_cell.angle_beta   90.00
_cell.angle_gamma   90.00
#
_symmetry.space_group_name_H-M   'P 1'
#
loop_
_entity.id
_entity.type
_entity.pdbx_description
1 polymer ?
#
loop_
_entity_poly.entity_id
_entity_poly.type
_entity_poly.pdbx_seq_one_letter_code
_entity_poly.pdbx_strand_id
1 'polypeptide(L)'
;LSVMADSLSAIKYADVKPIRDENGYIIDFDTNGDFPKFGNDDNRVDKIAQNIIQRVSTELRKNPTYRNARHTLSALTITSNVVYGKKTGSTPDGRKKGEPFAPGANPMHNRETNGAIASLNSVSKLQYDYCRDGISNTFSIVPDALGKTDEQRVENLVAVLDGYFSNYAHHLNVNVLNKEMLIEAYENPEAYPNLAIRLSGYAVN
;
A
#
# COMPACT_ATOMS: atom_id res chain seq x y z
N LEU A 1 5.15 3.58 3.17
CA LEU A 1 5.71 3.91 1.86
C LEU A 1 4.78 4.84 1.08
N SER A 2 3.55 4.43 0.76
CA SER A 2 2.60 5.16 -0.10
C SER A 2 2.29 6.58 0.41
N VAL A 3 1.99 6.76 1.71
CA VAL A 3 1.76 8.11 2.29
C VAL A 3 2.93 9.05 2.04
N MET A 4 4.16 8.56 2.16
CA MET A 4 5.35 9.38 1.92
C MET A 4 5.50 9.71 0.43
N ALA A 5 5.24 8.74 -0.46
CA ALA A 5 5.29 8.96 -1.90
C ALA A 5 4.20 9.95 -2.34
N ASP A 6 2.97 9.77 -1.85
CA ASP A 6 1.84 10.66 -2.16
C ASP A 6 2.05 12.06 -1.59
N SER A 7 2.58 12.18 -0.36
CA SER A 7 2.89 13.49 0.24
C SER A 7 3.96 14.25 -0.55
N LEU A 8 5.03 13.57 -0.97
CA LEU A 8 6.05 14.20 -1.82
C LEU A 8 5.51 14.52 -3.22
N SER A 9 4.61 13.69 -3.75
CA SER A 9 3.89 13.96 -4.99
C SER A 9 3.01 15.20 -4.86
N ALA A 10 2.24 15.31 -3.78
CA ALA A 10 1.40 16.48 -3.50
C ALA A 10 2.24 17.77 -3.43
N ILE A 11 3.34 17.75 -2.66
CA ILE A 11 4.25 18.90 -2.55
C ILE A 11 4.84 19.30 -3.92
N LYS A 12 5.09 18.32 -4.80
CA LYS A 12 5.70 18.57 -6.09
C LYS A 12 4.73 19.08 -7.16
N TYR A 13 3.48 18.62 -7.13
CA TYR A 13 2.53 18.79 -8.25
C TYR A 13 1.27 19.57 -7.88
N ALA A 14 0.99 19.78 -6.60
CA ALA A 14 -0.15 20.54 -6.11
C ALA A 14 0.30 21.78 -5.32
N ASP A 15 -0.64 22.66 -4.98
CA ASP A 15 -0.41 23.78 -4.06
C ASP A 15 -0.68 23.30 -2.63
N VAL A 16 0.38 23.08 -1.86
CA VAL A 16 0.30 22.57 -0.48
C VAL A 16 0.68 23.66 0.49
N LYS A 17 -0.28 24.04 1.35
CA LYS A 17 -0.08 25.07 2.39
C LYS A 17 -0.20 24.45 3.77
N PRO A 18 0.82 24.58 4.64
CA PRO A 18 0.71 24.12 6.01
C PRO A 18 -0.21 25.03 6.82
N ILE A 19 -1.17 24.45 7.52
CA ILE A 19 -1.99 25.12 8.51
C ILE A 19 -1.31 25.02 9.86
N ARG A 20 -1.08 26.16 10.52
CA ARG A 20 -0.35 26.23 11.77
C ARG A 20 -1.26 26.70 12.92
N ASP A 21 -0.98 26.26 14.12
CA ASP A 21 -1.59 26.78 15.36
C ASP A 21 -0.96 28.11 15.80
N GLU A 22 -1.42 28.64 16.91
CA GLU A 22 -0.95 29.88 17.54
C GLU A 22 0.55 29.83 17.94
N ASN A 23 1.10 28.63 18.15
CA ASN A 23 2.50 28.40 18.48
C ASN A 23 3.38 28.15 17.26
N GLY A 24 2.80 28.15 16.04
CA GLY A 24 3.52 27.91 14.80
C GLY A 24 3.69 26.44 14.42
N TYR A 25 3.14 25.50 15.20
CA TYR A 25 3.19 24.08 14.86
C TYR A 25 2.22 23.74 13.75
N ILE A 26 2.64 22.88 12.81
CA ILE A 26 1.78 22.40 11.73
C ILE A 26 0.75 21.44 12.31
N ILE A 27 -0.53 21.75 12.16
CA ILE A 27 -1.67 20.96 12.62
C ILE A 27 -2.41 20.27 11.47
N ASP A 28 -2.35 20.83 10.26
CA ASP A 28 -2.98 20.26 9.06
C ASP A 28 -2.32 20.83 7.79
N PHE A 29 -2.80 20.38 6.62
CA PHE A 29 -2.41 20.87 5.32
C PHE A 29 -3.66 21.20 4.50
N ASP A 30 -3.62 22.33 3.81
CA ASP A 30 -4.53 22.67 2.73
C ASP A 30 -3.83 22.30 1.41
N THR A 31 -4.37 21.31 0.71
CA THR A 31 -3.79 20.77 -0.51
C THR A 31 -4.76 20.97 -1.65
N ASN A 32 -4.43 21.90 -2.54
CA ASN A 32 -5.26 22.31 -3.67
C ASN A 32 -4.65 21.88 -5.00
N GLY A 33 -5.47 21.31 -5.88
CA GLY A 33 -5.04 20.76 -7.16
C GLY A 33 -4.88 19.26 -7.14
N ASP A 34 -4.80 18.69 -8.32
CA ASP A 34 -4.59 17.25 -8.51
C ASP A 34 -3.10 16.91 -8.57
N PHE A 35 -2.76 15.73 -8.04
CA PHE A 35 -1.40 15.20 -8.05
C PHE A 35 -1.42 13.69 -8.26
N PRO A 36 -0.35 13.11 -8.86
CA PRO A 36 -0.22 11.67 -9.02
C PRO A 36 -0.23 10.95 -7.67
N LYS A 37 -1.07 9.90 -7.56
CA LYS A 37 -1.20 9.07 -6.37
C LYS A 37 -0.67 7.67 -6.65
N PHE A 38 0.10 7.13 -5.72
CA PHE A 38 0.68 5.79 -5.82
C PHE A 38 -0.41 4.72 -5.92
N GLY A 39 -0.20 3.72 -6.78
CA GLY A 39 -1.17 2.67 -7.07
C GLY A 39 -1.99 2.90 -8.35
N ASN A 40 -1.58 3.84 -9.20
CA ASN A 40 -2.27 4.16 -10.46
C ASN A 40 -1.42 3.95 -11.72
N ASP A 41 -0.31 3.22 -11.60
CA ASP A 41 0.67 3.00 -12.67
C ASP A 41 1.24 4.30 -13.26
N ASP A 42 1.34 5.34 -12.43
CA ASP A 42 1.87 6.65 -12.82
C ASP A 42 3.34 6.77 -12.44
N ASN A 43 4.19 6.78 -13.45
CA ASN A 43 5.63 6.86 -13.27
C ASN A 43 6.11 8.12 -12.53
N ARG A 44 5.31 9.18 -12.46
CA ARG A 44 5.67 10.40 -11.73
C ARG A 44 5.76 10.15 -10.22
N VAL A 45 4.81 9.41 -9.66
CA VAL A 45 4.78 9.05 -8.24
C VAL A 45 5.48 7.73 -7.96
N ASP A 46 5.41 6.74 -8.88
CA ASP A 46 6.09 5.45 -8.74
C ASP A 46 7.61 5.63 -8.60
N LYS A 47 8.21 6.55 -9.37
CA LYS A 47 9.63 6.93 -9.22
C LYS A 47 9.94 7.59 -7.88
N ILE A 48 8.99 8.33 -7.30
CA ILE A 48 9.16 8.88 -5.94
C ILE A 48 9.23 7.72 -4.93
N ALA A 49 8.32 6.75 -5.02
CA ALA A 49 8.33 5.56 -4.16
C ALA A 49 9.64 4.75 -4.28
N GLN A 50 10.11 4.51 -5.51
CA GLN A 50 11.40 3.87 -5.78
C GLN A 50 12.58 4.63 -5.13
N ASN A 51 12.61 5.95 -5.30
CA ASN A 51 13.67 6.80 -4.74
C ASN A 51 13.68 6.79 -3.20
N ILE A 52 12.50 6.72 -2.56
CA ILE A 52 12.40 6.61 -1.10
C ILE A 52 13.08 5.31 -0.64
N ILE A 53 12.72 4.17 -1.22
CA ILE A 53 13.29 2.87 -0.90
C ILE A 53 14.80 2.87 -1.09
N GLN A 54 15.28 3.34 -2.26
CA GLN A 54 16.69 3.40 -2.59
C GLN A 54 17.48 4.25 -1.60
N ARG A 55 16.99 5.46 -1.29
CA ARG A 55 17.64 6.38 -0.36
C ARG A 55 17.72 5.81 1.06
N VAL A 56 16.60 5.30 1.57
CA VAL A 56 16.58 4.70 2.92
C VAL A 56 17.54 3.52 3.02
N SER A 57 17.50 2.59 2.06
CA SER A 57 18.41 1.46 2.02
C SER A 57 19.88 1.89 1.93
N THR A 58 20.17 2.90 1.10
CA THR A 58 21.54 3.42 0.93
C THR A 58 22.04 4.07 2.22
N GLU A 59 21.20 4.86 2.89
CA GLU A 59 21.59 5.49 4.17
C GLU A 59 21.81 4.45 5.28
N LEU A 60 20.94 3.45 5.39
CA LEU A 60 21.11 2.36 6.36
C LEU A 60 22.45 1.63 6.15
N ARG A 61 22.83 1.36 4.90
CA ARG A 61 24.07 0.63 4.56
C ARG A 61 25.36 1.39 4.82
N LYS A 62 25.31 2.70 5.09
CA LYS A 62 26.48 3.49 5.51
C LYS A 62 26.90 3.20 6.95
N ASN A 63 26.03 2.59 7.73
CA ASN A 63 26.30 2.31 9.13
C ASN A 63 26.85 0.88 9.29
N PRO A 64 27.99 0.71 9.97
CA PRO A 64 28.53 -0.62 10.24
C PRO A 64 27.63 -1.38 11.23
N THR A 65 27.62 -2.70 11.08
CA THR A 65 26.86 -3.58 11.97
C THR A 65 27.80 -4.60 12.64
N TYR A 66 27.29 -5.25 13.68
CA TYR A 66 28.02 -6.29 14.39
C TYR A 66 28.35 -7.46 13.44
N ARG A 67 29.57 -7.99 13.51
CA ARG A 67 30.07 -9.11 12.71
C ARG A 67 29.96 -8.92 11.20
N ASN A 68 30.14 -7.71 10.69
CA ASN A 68 30.02 -7.39 9.26
C ASN A 68 28.67 -7.75 8.63
N ALA A 69 27.61 -7.84 9.43
CA ALA A 69 26.26 -7.98 8.90
C ALA A 69 25.86 -6.74 8.08
N ARG A 70 24.88 -6.86 7.21
CA ARG A 70 24.38 -5.74 6.40
C ARG A 70 22.95 -5.42 6.81
N HIS A 71 22.66 -4.14 6.92
CA HIS A 71 21.29 -3.68 7.05
C HIS A 71 20.47 -4.08 5.83
N THR A 72 19.28 -4.57 6.07
CA THR A 72 18.26 -4.84 5.07
C THR A 72 17.04 -3.96 5.31
N LEU A 73 16.20 -3.82 4.33
CA LEU A 73 14.97 -3.02 4.39
C LEU A 73 13.80 -3.91 3.96
N SER A 74 12.65 -3.68 4.59
CA SER A 74 11.37 -4.23 4.16
C SER A 74 10.32 -3.12 4.00
N ALA A 75 9.37 -3.34 3.12
CA ALA A 75 8.13 -2.57 3.07
C ALA A 75 6.99 -3.45 3.60
N LEU A 76 7.02 -3.69 4.89
CA LEU A 76 6.10 -4.55 5.62
C LEU A 76 5.43 -3.75 6.74
N THR A 77 4.19 -4.11 7.04
CA THR A 77 3.53 -3.75 8.29
C THR A 77 2.79 -4.99 8.80
N ILE A 78 2.73 -5.15 10.10
CA ILE A 78 1.80 -6.07 10.73
C ILE A 78 0.55 -5.25 11.07
N THR A 79 0.35 -4.89 12.31
CA THR A 79 -0.69 -3.94 12.74
C THR A 79 -0.15 -2.54 12.99
N SER A 80 1.13 -2.34 12.81
CA SER A 80 1.84 -1.10 13.13
C SER A 80 1.39 0.11 12.30
N ASN A 81 0.86 -0.11 11.08
CA ASN A 81 0.30 0.95 10.26
C ASN A 81 -0.82 1.73 10.99
N VAL A 82 -1.66 1.05 11.77
CA VAL A 82 -2.73 1.67 12.56
C VAL A 82 -2.12 2.43 13.76
N VAL A 83 -1.23 1.78 14.50
CA VAL A 83 -0.60 2.36 15.70
C VAL A 83 0.22 3.60 15.36
N TYR A 84 1.02 3.54 14.32
CA TYR A 84 1.82 4.68 13.87
C TYR A 84 0.95 5.79 13.27
N GLY A 85 -0.11 5.44 12.54
CA GLY A 85 -1.06 6.40 12.03
C GLY A 85 -1.72 7.20 13.15
N LYS A 86 -2.15 6.54 14.22
CA LYS A 86 -2.73 7.19 15.43
C LYS A 86 -1.78 8.22 16.08
N LYS A 87 -0.47 8.00 15.99
CA LYS A 87 0.55 8.88 16.57
C LYS A 87 1.09 9.94 15.62
N THR A 88 0.64 9.94 14.35
CA THR A 88 1.16 10.84 13.33
C THR A 88 0.14 11.93 12.99
N GLY A 89 0.61 13.16 12.86
CA GLY A 89 -0.17 14.31 12.42
C GLY A 89 -0.69 14.16 10.99
N SER A 90 -1.44 15.14 10.51
CA SER A 90 -1.88 15.22 9.10
C SER A 90 -0.69 15.25 8.16
N THR A 91 -0.88 14.77 6.94
CA THR A 91 0.18 14.70 5.90
C THR A 91 -0.25 15.43 4.63
N PRO A 92 0.70 15.95 3.83
CA PRO A 92 0.43 16.76 2.63
C PRO A 92 -0.46 16.10 1.58
N ASP A 93 -0.50 14.77 1.55
CA ASP A 93 -1.36 13.96 0.66
C ASP A 93 -2.85 13.97 1.05
N GLY A 94 -3.21 14.66 2.15
CA GLY A 94 -4.58 14.79 2.65
C GLY A 94 -4.97 13.76 3.71
N ARG A 95 -4.07 12.83 4.13
CA ARG A 95 -4.32 11.96 5.28
C ARG A 95 -4.41 12.81 6.55
N LYS A 96 -5.45 12.63 7.34
CA LYS A 96 -5.67 13.40 8.58
C LYS A 96 -4.95 12.78 9.78
N LYS A 97 -4.70 13.63 10.79
CA LYS A 97 -4.14 13.21 12.07
C LYS A 97 -4.91 12.01 12.64
N GLY A 98 -4.17 10.96 12.97
CA GLY A 98 -4.73 9.76 13.60
C GLY A 98 -5.23 8.70 12.62
N GLU A 99 -5.42 9.02 11.34
CA GLU A 99 -5.79 8.01 10.34
C GLU A 99 -4.68 6.98 10.14
N PRO A 100 -5.02 5.71 9.88
CA PRO A 100 -4.03 4.66 9.59
C PRO A 100 -3.16 5.00 8.38
N PHE A 101 -1.92 4.50 8.39
CA PHE A 101 -1.14 4.40 7.16
C PHE A 101 -1.61 3.21 6.32
N ALA A 102 -1.29 3.22 5.03
CA ALA A 102 -1.45 2.03 4.21
C ALA A 102 -0.55 0.89 4.71
N PRO A 103 -1.03 -0.35 4.61
CA PRO A 103 -0.25 -1.51 5.00
C PRO A 103 0.82 -1.86 3.98
N GLY A 104 2.01 -2.21 4.43
CA GLY A 104 3.11 -2.65 3.57
C GLY A 104 3.39 -1.70 2.43
N ALA A 105 3.35 -2.20 1.21
CA ALA A 105 3.50 -1.42 -0.01
C ALA A 105 2.17 -1.07 -0.69
N ASN A 106 1.05 -1.33 -0.04
CA ASN A 106 -0.26 -0.99 -0.59
C ASN A 106 -0.39 0.52 -0.85
N PRO A 107 -1.15 0.92 -1.86
CA PRO A 107 -1.67 2.29 -1.97
C PRO A 107 -2.49 2.68 -0.74
N MET A 108 -2.63 3.97 -0.50
CA MET A 108 -3.57 4.47 0.50
C MET A 108 -5.01 4.18 0.06
N HIS A 109 -5.86 3.89 1.02
CA HIS A 109 -7.27 3.58 0.79
C HIS A 109 -7.95 4.62 -0.10
N ASN A 110 -8.70 4.15 -1.10
CA ASN A 110 -9.39 4.98 -2.12
C ASN A 110 -8.48 5.90 -2.96
N ARG A 111 -7.17 5.62 -3.05
CA ARG A 111 -6.24 6.39 -3.90
C ARG A 111 -5.99 5.72 -5.24
N GLU A 112 -6.11 4.41 -5.32
CA GLU A 112 -6.05 3.62 -6.54
C GLU A 112 -7.37 3.75 -7.33
N THR A 113 -7.37 4.51 -8.38
CA THR A 113 -8.56 4.78 -9.22
C THR A 113 -8.48 4.18 -10.60
N ASN A 114 -7.30 3.71 -11.02
CA ASN A 114 -7.05 3.14 -12.34
C ASN A 114 -7.21 1.60 -12.39
N GLY A 115 -7.82 1.03 -11.34
CA GLY A 115 -8.12 -0.40 -11.27
C GLY A 115 -6.96 -1.26 -10.76
N ALA A 116 -7.28 -2.54 -10.60
CA ALA A 116 -6.44 -3.52 -9.95
C ALA A 116 -5.05 -3.69 -10.59
N ILE A 117 -5.00 -3.79 -11.91
CA ILE A 117 -3.74 -3.99 -12.66
C ILE A 117 -2.80 -2.80 -12.46
N ALA A 118 -3.32 -1.57 -12.50
CA ALA A 118 -2.51 -0.39 -12.27
C ALA A 118 -1.93 -0.36 -10.85
N SER A 119 -2.72 -0.78 -9.85
CA SER A 119 -2.27 -0.89 -8.46
C SER A 119 -1.12 -1.91 -8.32
N LEU A 120 -1.28 -3.09 -8.90
CA LEU A 120 -0.26 -4.14 -8.92
C LEU A 120 1.01 -3.69 -9.66
N ASN A 121 0.86 -3.01 -10.81
CA ASN A 121 1.99 -2.48 -11.57
C ASN A 121 2.80 -1.46 -10.77
N SER A 122 2.16 -0.52 -10.05
CA SER A 122 2.88 0.42 -9.19
C SER A 122 3.73 -0.30 -8.13
N VAL A 123 3.18 -1.35 -7.50
CA VAL A 123 3.89 -2.13 -6.48
C VAL A 123 5.01 -2.97 -7.10
N SER A 124 4.79 -3.59 -8.26
CA SER A 124 5.81 -4.42 -8.94
C SER A 124 7.03 -3.62 -9.41
N LYS A 125 6.87 -2.32 -9.66
CA LYS A 125 7.97 -1.41 -10.02
C LYS A 125 8.91 -1.09 -8.85
N LEU A 126 8.55 -1.39 -7.61
CA LEU A 126 9.41 -1.15 -6.47
C LEU A 126 10.70 -1.97 -6.60
N GLN A 127 11.82 -1.39 -6.17
CA GLN A 127 13.13 -2.02 -6.33
C GLN A 127 13.38 -3.05 -5.23
N TYR A 128 13.04 -4.30 -5.48
CA TYR A 128 13.12 -5.41 -4.51
C TYR A 128 14.55 -5.68 -4.01
N ASP A 129 15.59 -5.39 -4.80
CA ASP A 129 16.98 -5.50 -4.38
C ASP A 129 17.36 -4.62 -3.19
N TYR A 130 16.64 -3.53 -2.97
CA TYR A 130 16.81 -2.68 -1.80
C TYR A 130 15.95 -3.12 -0.62
N CYS A 131 14.92 -3.95 -0.84
CA CYS A 131 14.00 -4.47 0.17
C CYS A 131 14.12 -5.98 0.32
N ARG A 132 15.30 -6.48 0.70
CA ARG A 132 15.59 -7.92 0.76
C ARG A 132 14.83 -8.67 1.85
N ASP A 133 14.29 -7.97 2.85
CA ASP A 133 13.40 -8.55 3.85
C ASP A 133 11.94 -8.64 3.37
N GLY A 134 11.67 -8.20 2.14
CA GLY A 134 10.40 -8.37 1.46
C GLY A 134 9.57 -7.09 1.33
N ILE A 135 8.64 -7.14 0.39
CA ILE A 135 7.63 -6.13 0.13
C ILE A 135 6.28 -6.82 0.18
N SER A 136 5.44 -6.43 1.15
CA SER A 136 4.11 -7.03 1.31
C SER A 136 3.07 -6.22 0.55
N ASN A 137 2.23 -6.92 -0.19
CA ASN A 137 1.05 -6.37 -0.84
C ASN A 137 -0.15 -7.27 -0.54
N THR A 138 -1.29 -6.66 -0.22
CA THR A 138 -2.56 -7.35 -0.02
C THR A 138 -3.57 -6.81 -1.02
N PHE A 139 -4.18 -7.70 -1.75
CA PHE A 139 -5.09 -7.39 -2.84
C PHE A 139 -6.42 -8.10 -2.63
N SER A 140 -7.51 -7.38 -2.75
CA SER A 140 -8.86 -7.95 -2.64
C SER A 140 -9.57 -7.80 -3.98
N ILE A 141 -10.17 -8.87 -4.46
CA ILE A 141 -10.90 -8.90 -5.72
C ILE A 141 -12.25 -9.58 -5.55
N VAL A 142 -13.26 -9.05 -6.21
CA VAL A 142 -14.54 -9.72 -6.32
C VAL A 142 -14.52 -10.71 -7.49
N PRO A 143 -15.09 -11.92 -7.35
CA PRO A 143 -15.07 -12.94 -8.40
C PRO A 143 -15.56 -12.44 -9.76
N ASP A 144 -16.62 -11.63 -9.77
CA ASP A 144 -17.21 -11.11 -11.02
C ASP A 144 -16.30 -10.14 -11.79
N ALA A 145 -15.32 -9.54 -11.13
CA ALA A 145 -14.30 -8.74 -11.81
C ALA A 145 -13.29 -9.59 -12.58
N LEU A 146 -13.19 -10.89 -12.25
CA LEU A 146 -12.35 -11.86 -12.96
C LEU A 146 -13.05 -12.55 -14.12
N GLY A 147 -14.38 -12.57 -14.16
CA GLY A 147 -15.12 -13.23 -15.23
C GLY A 147 -16.48 -13.77 -14.78
N LYS A 148 -17.26 -14.24 -15.74
CA LYS A 148 -18.62 -14.75 -15.51
C LYS A 148 -18.67 -16.26 -15.26
N THR A 149 -17.68 -17.00 -15.73
CA THR A 149 -17.57 -18.45 -15.50
C THR A 149 -16.34 -18.77 -14.65
N ASP A 150 -16.34 -19.93 -14.02
CA ASP A 150 -15.21 -20.33 -13.17
C ASP A 150 -13.91 -20.48 -13.96
N GLU A 151 -14.00 -20.98 -15.20
CA GLU A 151 -12.85 -21.08 -16.12
C GLU A 151 -12.27 -19.70 -16.39
N GLN A 152 -13.11 -18.72 -16.77
CA GLN A 152 -12.66 -17.34 -17.00
C GLN A 152 -12.05 -16.71 -15.77
N ARG A 153 -12.63 -16.96 -14.58
CA ARG A 153 -12.11 -16.44 -13.31
C ARG A 153 -10.72 -16.98 -13.00
N VAL A 154 -10.52 -18.29 -13.21
CA VAL A 154 -9.22 -18.94 -13.02
C VAL A 154 -8.21 -18.41 -14.01
N GLU A 155 -8.53 -18.40 -15.31
CA GLU A 155 -7.62 -17.91 -16.36
C GLU A 155 -7.20 -16.46 -16.13
N ASN A 156 -8.14 -15.57 -15.82
CA ASN A 156 -7.86 -14.17 -15.58
C ASN A 156 -7.08 -13.94 -14.27
N LEU A 157 -7.37 -14.70 -13.21
CA LEU A 157 -6.57 -14.64 -11.98
C LEU A 157 -5.12 -15.09 -12.23
N VAL A 158 -4.94 -16.19 -12.96
CA VAL A 158 -3.61 -16.68 -13.35
C VAL A 158 -2.87 -15.62 -14.16
N ALA A 159 -3.52 -14.99 -15.13
CA ALA A 159 -2.91 -13.93 -15.93
C ALA A 159 -2.48 -12.71 -15.10
N VAL A 160 -3.31 -12.30 -14.11
CA VAL A 160 -2.97 -11.21 -13.18
C VAL A 160 -1.76 -11.58 -12.33
N LEU A 161 -1.73 -12.79 -11.77
CA LEU A 161 -0.62 -13.28 -10.95
C LEU A 161 0.67 -13.42 -11.76
N ASP A 162 0.57 -14.01 -12.96
CA ASP A 162 1.71 -14.18 -13.86
C ASP A 162 2.30 -12.82 -14.27
N GLY A 163 1.45 -11.86 -14.66
CA GLY A 163 1.89 -10.50 -14.96
C GLY A 163 2.58 -9.81 -13.78
N TYR A 164 2.04 -9.96 -12.56
CA TYR A 164 2.61 -9.35 -11.37
C TYR A 164 3.99 -9.95 -11.02
N PHE A 165 4.10 -11.28 -11.01
CA PHE A 165 5.36 -11.96 -10.66
C PHE A 165 6.40 -11.91 -11.79
N SER A 166 5.99 -11.86 -13.05
CA SER A 166 6.90 -11.64 -14.18
C SER A 166 7.57 -10.27 -14.14
N ASN A 167 6.96 -9.29 -13.45
CA ASN A 167 7.56 -7.99 -13.15
C ASN A 167 8.42 -7.99 -11.88
N TYR A 168 8.92 -9.16 -11.45
CA TYR A 168 9.81 -9.35 -10.29
C TYR A 168 9.20 -9.04 -8.92
N ALA A 169 7.89 -8.94 -8.80
CA ALA A 169 7.25 -8.85 -7.50
C ALA A 169 7.41 -10.15 -6.69
N HIS A 170 7.48 -10.05 -5.35
CA HIS A 170 7.83 -11.21 -4.51
C HIS A 170 6.66 -11.77 -3.72
N HIS A 171 5.65 -10.96 -3.43
CA HIS A 171 4.60 -11.37 -2.50
C HIS A 171 3.27 -10.70 -2.84
N LEU A 172 2.23 -11.48 -2.82
CA LEU A 172 0.85 -11.02 -2.93
C LEU A 172 -0.07 -11.88 -2.07
N ASN A 173 -0.82 -11.26 -1.15
CA ASN A 173 -1.98 -11.87 -0.54
C ASN A 173 -3.21 -11.51 -1.37
N VAL A 174 -3.95 -12.52 -1.81
CA VAL A 174 -5.18 -12.31 -2.56
C VAL A 174 -6.37 -12.74 -1.71
N ASN A 175 -7.28 -11.82 -1.43
CA ASN A 175 -8.59 -12.14 -0.90
C ASN A 175 -9.60 -12.15 -2.05
N VAL A 176 -10.31 -13.25 -2.22
CA VAL A 176 -11.39 -13.36 -3.20
C VAL A 176 -12.71 -13.39 -2.42
N LEU A 177 -13.40 -12.27 -2.39
CA LEU A 177 -14.56 -12.05 -1.53
C LEU A 177 -15.65 -11.31 -2.30
N ASN A 178 -16.90 -11.61 -2.01
CA ASN A 178 -18.02 -10.80 -2.50
C ASN A 178 -18.74 -10.13 -1.32
N LYS A 179 -19.48 -9.07 -1.64
CA LYS A 179 -20.16 -8.26 -0.64
C LYS A 179 -21.25 -9.05 0.10
N GLU A 180 -21.98 -9.86 -0.61
CA GLU A 180 -23.10 -10.67 -0.09
C GLU A 180 -22.59 -11.66 0.96
N MET A 181 -21.50 -12.36 0.65
CA MET A 181 -20.84 -13.28 1.60
C MET A 181 -20.34 -12.56 2.85
N LEU A 182 -19.79 -11.35 2.71
CA LEU A 182 -19.30 -10.58 3.86
C LEU A 182 -20.45 -10.11 4.76
N ILE A 183 -21.58 -9.70 4.17
CA ILE A 183 -22.78 -9.32 4.92
C ILE A 183 -23.34 -10.54 5.64
N GLU A 184 -23.48 -11.67 4.94
CA GLU A 184 -23.99 -12.91 5.53
C GLU A 184 -23.08 -13.41 6.67
N ALA A 185 -21.76 -13.36 6.49
CA ALA A 185 -20.81 -13.73 7.54
C ALA A 185 -20.86 -12.80 8.76
N TYR A 186 -21.16 -11.52 8.55
CA TYR A 186 -21.38 -10.57 9.64
C TYR A 186 -22.68 -10.85 10.41
N GLU A 187 -23.76 -11.19 9.71
CA GLU A 187 -25.07 -11.49 10.30
C GLU A 187 -25.13 -12.86 10.93
N ASN A 188 -24.42 -13.84 10.35
CA ASN A 188 -24.41 -15.26 10.77
C ASN A 188 -22.98 -15.80 10.90
N PRO A 189 -22.18 -15.35 11.86
CA PRO A 189 -20.77 -15.72 11.96
C PRO A 189 -20.55 -17.23 12.16
N GLU A 190 -21.50 -17.92 12.77
CA GLU A 190 -21.43 -19.36 12.97
C GLU A 190 -21.51 -20.20 11.68
N ALA A 191 -22.09 -19.63 10.60
CA ALA A 191 -22.13 -20.29 9.29
C ALA A 191 -20.77 -20.24 8.56
N TYR A 192 -19.86 -19.38 9.02
CA TYR A 192 -18.56 -19.15 8.38
C TYR A 192 -17.37 -19.33 9.34
N PRO A 193 -17.26 -20.47 10.05
CA PRO A 193 -16.27 -20.67 11.11
C PRO A 193 -14.81 -20.62 10.61
N ASN A 194 -14.61 -20.81 9.32
CA ASN A 194 -13.27 -20.82 8.70
C ASN A 194 -13.01 -19.60 7.81
N LEU A 195 -13.92 -18.60 7.79
CA LEU A 195 -13.70 -17.40 7.01
C LEU A 195 -12.64 -16.55 7.69
N ALA A 196 -11.50 -16.42 7.03
CA ALA A 196 -10.41 -15.56 7.45
C ALA A 196 -10.08 -14.57 6.36
N ILE A 197 -10.14 -13.28 6.67
CA ILE A 197 -9.76 -12.19 5.76
C ILE A 197 -8.43 -11.65 6.19
N ARG A 198 -7.46 -11.69 5.30
CA ARG A 198 -6.14 -11.14 5.58
C ARG A 198 -6.11 -9.65 5.29
N LEU A 199 -5.95 -8.87 6.34
CA LEU A 199 -5.72 -7.44 6.27
C LEU A 199 -4.30 -7.16 6.75
N SER A 200 -3.46 -6.63 5.88
CA SER A 200 -2.15 -6.08 6.26
C SER A 200 -1.26 -6.96 7.14
N GLY A 201 -1.17 -8.23 6.87
CA GLY A 201 -0.26 -9.11 7.60
C GLY A 201 -0.87 -9.80 8.83
N TYR A 202 -2.13 -9.57 9.16
CA TYR A 202 -2.89 -10.38 10.12
C TYR A 202 -4.22 -10.83 9.50
N ALA A 203 -4.77 -11.91 10.02
CA ALA A 203 -6.07 -12.42 9.63
C ALA A 203 -7.14 -11.98 10.63
N VAL A 204 -8.35 -11.74 10.14
CA VAL A 204 -9.56 -11.49 10.93
C VAL A 204 -10.54 -12.61 10.61
N ASN A 205 -11.08 -13.24 11.64
CA ASN A 205 -12.11 -14.25 11.56
C ASN A 205 -13.46 -13.61 11.83
#